data_2f20853f93bcc68f0aacb6d2ee1a41bd
#
_entry.id   2f20853f93bcc68f0aacb6d2ee1a41bd
#
_cell.length_a   1.000
_cell.length_b   1.000
_cell.length_c   1.000
_cell.angle_alpha   90.00
_cell.angle_beta   90.00
_cell.angle_gamma   90.00
#
_symmetry.space_group_name_H-M   'P 1'
#
loop_
_entity.id
_entity.type
_entity.pdbx_description
1 polymer ?
#
loop_
_entity_poly.entity_id
_entity_poly.type
_entity_poly.pdbx_seq_one_letter_code
_entity_poly.pdbx_strand_id
1 'polypeptide(L)'
;MAAKLYIRTMGCQMNEYDSDKMADVLRASHGFELTDDADEADLLLVNTCSIREKAQEKVFSELGRWRPLKMKRPDVLIGVGGCVASQEGDGITRRAPFVDIVFGPQTLHRLPEMVDSVRRDGRAVVDVSFPEIEKFDRLPEPRAEGPTAFVSVMEGCSKYCSFCVVPYTRGEEISRPFDDVIAEVAGLAAQGVREINLLGQNVNAYRGPMHDGQIADLATLIYYVAAVDGIERIRFTTSHPVEFTDSLIQAFAEVPKLANYLHLPVQHGSDRILARMKRGHTALEYRQKIRKLRAVRPDISLSSDFIVGFPGETDADFEALMDFVADIGFDQSFSFIYSARPGTPAAGLADDTPMAVKKERLQRLQALIARQAHAISESMVDTTQRVLVEKRSKKSARQVAGRTENMRWVNFDAPTSRIGQFADVVITEALPNSLRGRMCREPAEVAAGRDAGATWSVDRALPKQHVSR
;
A
#
# COMPACT_ATOMS: atom_id res chain seq x y z
N MET A 1 10.12 -9.75 32.87
CA MET A 1 10.35 -9.89 31.42
C MET A 1 9.40 -8.92 30.73
N ALA A 2 9.80 -8.31 29.61
CA ALA A 2 8.89 -7.48 28.82
C ALA A 2 7.73 -8.34 28.29
N ALA A 3 6.53 -7.77 28.25
CA ALA A 3 5.37 -8.45 27.69
C ALA A 3 5.55 -8.61 26.17
N LYS A 4 5.16 -9.75 25.61
CA LYS A 4 5.36 -10.09 24.21
C LYS A 4 4.09 -9.89 23.38
N LEU A 5 4.27 -9.29 22.21
CA LEU A 5 3.23 -8.99 21.22
C LEU A 5 3.46 -9.80 19.94
N TYR A 6 2.47 -10.58 19.53
CA TYR A 6 2.44 -11.20 18.22
C TYR A 6 1.37 -10.55 17.35
N ILE A 7 1.75 -10.10 16.14
CA ILE A 7 0.82 -9.51 15.18
C ILE A 7 0.78 -10.34 13.90
N ARG A 8 -0.39 -10.89 13.59
CA ARG A 8 -0.66 -11.54 12.30
C ARG A 8 -1.29 -10.56 11.34
N THR A 9 -0.49 -10.00 10.44
CA THR A 9 -0.99 -9.08 9.42
C THR A 9 -1.51 -9.85 8.21
N MET A 10 -2.74 -9.55 7.80
CA MET A 10 -3.40 -10.10 6.62
C MET A 10 -3.97 -8.97 5.80
N GLY A 11 -3.46 -8.74 4.58
CA GLY A 11 -4.09 -7.72 3.74
C GLY A 11 -3.17 -7.01 2.76
N CYS A 12 -3.22 -5.71 2.79
CA CYS A 12 -2.51 -4.79 1.92
C CYS A 12 -1.45 -3.98 2.70
N GLN A 13 -0.72 -3.12 2.02
CA GLN A 13 0.30 -2.25 2.61
C GLN A 13 -0.24 -1.36 3.74
N MET A 14 -1.51 -0.91 3.64
CA MET A 14 -2.15 -0.18 4.74
C MET A 14 -2.29 -1.03 6.01
N ASN A 15 -2.51 -2.36 5.88
CA ASN A 15 -2.53 -3.22 7.07
C ASN A 15 -1.12 -3.45 7.63
N GLU A 16 -0.08 -3.46 6.79
CA GLU A 16 1.31 -3.48 7.25
C GLU A 16 1.60 -2.21 8.06
N TYR A 17 1.30 -1.03 7.50
CA TYR A 17 1.41 0.24 8.23
C TYR A 17 0.60 0.25 9.55
N ASP A 18 -0.67 -0.17 9.52
CA ASP A 18 -1.49 -0.23 10.74
C ASP A 18 -0.88 -1.16 11.79
N SER A 19 -0.28 -2.30 11.39
CA SER A 19 0.38 -3.24 12.31
C SER A 19 1.63 -2.65 12.94
N ASP A 20 2.44 -1.93 12.17
CA ASP A 20 3.62 -1.23 12.69
C ASP A 20 3.19 -0.18 13.73
N LYS A 21 2.12 0.57 13.46
CA LYS A 21 1.58 1.55 14.41
C LYS A 21 0.98 0.89 15.67
N MET A 22 0.31 -0.27 15.56
CA MET A 22 -0.15 -1.04 16.72
C MET A 22 1.03 -1.45 17.61
N ALA A 23 2.12 -1.92 17.01
CA ALA A 23 3.34 -2.27 17.73
C ALA A 23 3.97 -1.05 18.41
N ASP A 24 4.05 0.09 17.70
CA ASP A 24 4.61 1.34 18.25
C ASP A 24 3.81 1.86 19.44
N VAL A 25 2.48 1.89 19.33
CA VAL A 25 1.57 2.35 20.40
C VAL A 25 1.68 1.46 21.64
N LEU A 26 1.67 0.13 21.48
CA LEU A 26 1.77 -0.82 22.59
C LEU A 26 3.17 -0.84 23.23
N ARG A 27 4.22 -0.65 22.43
CA ARG A 27 5.58 -0.52 22.94
C ARG A 27 5.73 0.76 23.79
N ALA A 28 5.26 1.89 23.27
CA ALA A 28 5.38 3.18 23.95
C ALA A 28 4.60 3.22 25.28
N SER A 29 3.41 2.60 25.32
CA SER A 29 2.52 2.65 26.49
C SER A 29 2.78 1.53 27.51
N HIS A 30 3.03 0.31 27.06
CA HIS A 30 3.08 -0.90 27.90
C HIS A 30 4.41 -1.64 27.82
N GLY A 31 5.37 -1.19 27.00
CA GLY A 31 6.67 -1.84 26.84
C GLY A 31 6.59 -3.22 26.15
N PHE A 32 5.57 -3.46 25.32
CA PHE A 32 5.48 -4.70 24.56
C PHE A 32 6.65 -4.82 23.57
N GLU A 33 7.20 -6.03 23.48
CA GLU A 33 8.20 -6.40 22.48
C GLU A 33 7.60 -7.37 21.45
N LEU A 34 7.89 -7.15 20.16
CA LEU A 34 7.43 -8.03 19.09
C LEU A 34 8.08 -9.42 19.20
N THR A 35 7.29 -10.46 18.93
CA THR A 35 7.75 -11.84 18.77
C THR A 35 7.19 -12.46 17.51
N ASP A 36 7.96 -13.35 16.89
CA ASP A 36 7.51 -14.16 15.76
C ASP A 36 6.80 -15.46 16.19
N ASP A 37 6.82 -15.76 17.51
CA ASP A 37 6.22 -16.96 18.07
C ASP A 37 4.93 -16.62 18.83
N ALA A 38 3.79 -17.08 18.30
CA ALA A 38 2.48 -16.89 18.92
C ALA A 38 2.36 -17.57 20.30
N ASP A 39 3.08 -18.69 20.53
CA ASP A 39 3.02 -19.43 21.78
C ASP A 39 3.66 -18.68 22.95
N GLU A 40 4.59 -17.76 22.66
CA GLU A 40 5.25 -16.93 23.66
C GLU A 40 4.52 -15.61 23.94
N ALA A 41 3.56 -15.24 23.11
CA ALA A 41 2.92 -13.93 23.18
C ALA A 41 1.98 -13.79 24.39
N ASP A 42 1.93 -12.60 24.97
CA ASP A 42 0.97 -12.17 26.00
C ASP A 42 -0.22 -11.44 25.38
N LEU A 43 -0.03 -10.90 24.16
CA LEU A 43 -1.08 -10.30 23.35
C LEU A 43 -0.94 -10.79 21.90
N LEU A 44 -2.00 -11.40 21.38
CA LEU A 44 -2.12 -11.87 20.00
C LEU A 44 -3.06 -10.95 19.22
N LEU A 45 -2.58 -10.32 18.18
CA LEU A 45 -3.38 -9.46 17.32
C LEU A 45 -3.47 -10.03 15.91
N VAL A 46 -4.67 -10.10 15.33
CA VAL A 46 -4.85 -10.30 13.90
C VAL A 46 -5.34 -9.01 13.25
N ASN A 47 -4.54 -8.44 12.37
CA ASN A 47 -4.91 -7.28 11.57
C ASN A 47 -5.43 -7.72 10.21
N THR A 48 -6.61 -7.25 9.83
CA THR A 48 -7.43 -7.86 8.80
C THR A 48 -7.85 -6.90 7.71
N CYS A 49 -7.94 -7.41 6.47
CA CYS A 49 -8.39 -6.67 5.31
C CYS A 49 -9.72 -7.23 4.81
N SER A 50 -10.66 -6.37 4.42
CA SER A 50 -11.95 -6.76 3.83
C SER A 50 -11.95 -6.83 2.29
N ILE A 51 -10.83 -6.48 1.64
CA ILE A 51 -10.77 -6.42 0.16
C ILE A 51 -10.81 -7.82 -0.48
N ARG A 52 -10.27 -8.86 0.18
CA ARG A 52 -10.21 -10.22 -0.36
C ARG A 52 -11.39 -11.06 0.11
N GLU A 53 -11.99 -11.82 -0.82
CA GLU A 53 -13.20 -12.62 -0.60
C GLU A 53 -13.16 -13.53 0.65
N LYS A 54 -12.03 -14.18 0.89
CA LYS A 54 -11.86 -15.11 2.02
C LYS A 54 -11.18 -14.48 3.24
N ALA A 55 -11.15 -13.16 3.33
CA ALA A 55 -10.44 -12.50 4.42
C ALA A 55 -11.09 -12.82 5.78
N GLN A 56 -12.41 -12.77 5.86
CA GLN A 56 -13.17 -13.09 7.06
C GLN A 56 -12.96 -14.55 7.51
N GLU A 57 -13.04 -15.52 6.59
CA GLU A 57 -12.80 -16.93 6.93
C GLU A 57 -11.39 -17.18 7.44
N LYS A 58 -10.40 -16.49 6.87
CA LYS A 58 -9.00 -16.58 7.33
C LYS A 58 -8.83 -16.05 8.75
N VAL A 59 -9.53 -14.97 9.11
CA VAL A 59 -9.54 -14.46 10.48
C VAL A 59 -10.04 -15.54 11.45
N PHE A 60 -11.21 -16.12 11.19
CA PHE A 60 -11.75 -17.14 12.07
C PHE A 60 -10.91 -18.42 12.10
N SER A 61 -10.26 -18.79 11.00
CA SER A 61 -9.28 -19.89 10.98
C SER A 61 -8.09 -19.59 11.91
N GLU A 62 -7.56 -18.36 11.90
CA GLU A 62 -6.46 -17.98 12.77
C GLU A 62 -6.90 -17.94 14.24
N LEU A 63 -8.03 -17.35 14.53
CA LEU A 63 -8.63 -17.37 15.87
C LEU A 63 -8.84 -18.79 16.39
N GLY A 64 -9.26 -19.71 15.52
CA GLY A 64 -9.39 -21.14 15.84
C GLY A 64 -8.07 -21.79 16.27
N ARG A 65 -6.95 -21.36 15.68
CA ARG A 65 -5.60 -21.82 16.08
C ARG A 65 -5.17 -21.27 17.44
N TRP A 66 -5.58 -20.04 17.78
CA TRP A 66 -5.22 -19.38 19.04
C TRP A 66 -6.12 -19.79 20.21
N ARG A 67 -7.32 -20.34 19.95
CA ARG A 67 -8.22 -20.80 20.99
C ARG A 67 -7.58 -21.77 22.01
N PRO A 68 -6.80 -22.81 21.61
CA PRO A 68 -6.12 -23.69 22.55
C PRO A 68 -5.08 -22.96 23.43
N LEU A 69 -4.42 -21.92 22.92
CA LEU A 69 -3.51 -21.07 23.68
C LEU A 69 -4.25 -20.35 24.79
N LYS A 70 -5.37 -19.68 24.46
CA LYS A 70 -6.22 -18.99 25.44
C LYS A 70 -6.74 -19.94 26.53
N MET A 71 -7.04 -21.18 26.16
CA MET A 71 -7.48 -22.20 27.15
C MET A 71 -6.36 -22.63 28.10
N LYS A 72 -5.12 -22.67 27.65
CA LYS A 72 -3.94 -23.02 28.46
C LYS A 72 -3.42 -21.84 29.28
N ARG A 73 -3.51 -20.65 28.73
CA ARG A 73 -3.05 -19.38 29.31
C ARG A 73 -4.21 -18.37 29.26
N PRO A 74 -5.13 -18.37 30.25
CA PRO A 74 -6.32 -17.51 30.26
C PRO A 74 -5.99 -16.01 30.30
N ASP A 75 -4.80 -15.64 30.75
CA ASP A 75 -4.25 -14.28 30.83
C ASP A 75 -3.78 -13.72 29.49
N VAL A 76 -3.55 -14.57 28.47
CA VAL A 76 -3.22 -14.12 27.12
C VAL A 76 -4.41 -13.38 26.52
N LEU A 77 -4.17 -12.18 25.98
CA LEU A 77 -5.20 -11.42 25.30
C LEU A 77 -5.22 -11.71 23.80
N ILE A 78 -6.41 -11.79 23.21
CA ILE A 78 -6.61 -11.97 21.78
C ILE A 78 -7.41 -10.80 21.22
N GLY A 79 -6.82 -10.10 20.23
CA GLY A 79 -7.46 -8.97 19.57
C GLY A 79 -7.62 -9.14 18.06
N VAL A 80 -8.69 -8.57 17.52
CA VAL A 80 -8.98 -8.51 16.08
C VAL A 80 -9.08 -7.06 15.65
N GLY A 81 -8.18 -6.64 14.76
CA GLY A 81 -8.13 -5.29 14.24
C GLY A 81 -8.35 -5.21 12.72
N GLY A 82 -8.54 -4.00 12.20
CA GLY A 82 -8.59 -3.72 10.78
C GLY A 82 -9.99 -3.74 10.15
N CYS A 83 -10.04 -3.78 8.81
CA CYS A 83 -11.29 -3.57 8.05
C CYS A 83 -12.36 -4.64 8.29
N VAL A 84 -11.98 -5.91 8.53
CA VAL A 84 -12.97 -6.95 8.88
C VAL A 84 -13.53 -6.69 10.27
N ALA A 85 -12.71 -6.22 11.20
CA ALA A 85 -13.19 -5.83 12.53
C ALA A 85 -14.23 -4.70 12.45
N SER A 86 -13.97 -3.65 11.63
CA SER A 86 -14.96 -2.58 11.40
C SER A 86 -16.24 -3.07 10.77
N GLN A 87 -16.17 -4.07 9.89
CA GLN A 87 -17.36 -4.61 9.20
C GLN A 87 -18.21 -5.49 10.10
N GLU A 88 -17.59 -6.33 10.93
CA GLU A 88 -18.26 -7.36 11.73
C GLU A 88 -18.60 -6.89 13.16
N GLY A 89 -17.79 -6.00 13.72
CA GLY A 89 -17.99 -5.49 15.08
C GLY A 89 -18.24 -6.59 16.11
N ASP A 90 -19.36 -6.48 16.85
CA ASP A 90 -19.81 -7.48 17.85
C ASP A 90 -20.03 -8.89 17.28
N GLY A 91 -20.15 -9.03 15.96
CA GLY A 91 -20.27 -10.33 15.30
C GLY A 91 -19.06 -11.22 15.56
N ILE A 92 -17.88 -10.63 15.72
CA ILE A 92 -16.65 -11.36 16.01
C ILE A 92 -16.71 -11.99 17.39
N THR A 93 -17.05 -11.23 18.43
CA THR A 93 -17.14 -11.74 19.81
C THR A 93 -18.28 -12.73 19.99
N ARG A 94 -19.41 -12.56 19.28
CA ARG A 94 -20.49 -13.56 19.27
C ARG A 94 -20.05 -14.90 18.68
N ARG A 95 -19.27 -14.89 17.60
CA ARG A 95 -18.79 -16.11 16.94
C ARG A 95 -17.55 -16.71 17.60
N ALA A 96 -16.70 -15.87 18.21
CA ALA A 96 -15.48 -16.24 18.90
C ALA A 96 -15.45 -15.59 20.31
N PRO A 97 -16.19 -16.12 21.30
CA PRO A 97 -16.32 -15.50 22.64
C PRO A 97 -15.02 -15.39 23.44
N PHE A 98 -13.94 -15.99 22.97
CA PHE A 98 -12.61 -15.93 23.59
C PHE A 98 -11.76 -14.76 23.05
N VAL A 99 -12.30 -13.95 22.14
CA VAL A 99 -11.67 -12.70 21.67
C VAL A 99 -11.96 -11.61 22.69
N ASP A 100 -10.91 -10.93 23.11
CA ASP A 100 -10.94 -9.91 24.16
C ASP A 100 -11.10 -8.50 23.62
N ILE A 101 -10.53 -8.23 22.41
CA ILE A 101 -10.50 -6.88 21.84
C ILE A 101 -10.90 -6.93 20.37
N VAL A 102 -11.82 -6.04 19.94
CA VAL A 102 -12.18 -5.83 18.54
C VAL A 102 -12.12 -4.33 18.25
N PHE A 103 -11.31 -3.94 17.27
CA PHE A 103 -11.12 -2.52 16.98
C PHE A 103 -10.98 -2.24 15.48
N GLY A 104 -11.49 -1.06 15.06
CA GLY A 104 -11.34 -0.58 13.70
C GLY A 104 -9.94 0.00 13.42
N PRO A 105 -9.60 0.25 12.13
CA PRO A 105 -8.35 0.95 11.78
C PRO A 105 -8.29 2.34 12.39
N GLN A 106 -9.43 2.99 12.61
CA GLN A 106 -9.53 4.35 13.11
C GLN A 106 -9.33 4.45 14.63
N THR A 107 -9.45 3.34 15.36
CA THR A 107 -9.35 3.31 16.82
C THR A 107 -8.09 2.58 17.33
N LEU A 108 -7.15 2.23 16.43
CA LEU A 108 -5.93 1.52 16.80
C LEU A 108 -5.06 2.27 17.85
N HIS A 109 -5.12 3.60 17.88
CA HIS A 109 -4.41 4.44 18.85
C HIS A 109 -4.95 4.28 20.30
N ARG A 110 -6.20 3.79 20.45
CA ARG A 110 -6.83 3.48 21.74
C ARG A 110 -6.55 2.05 22.22
N LEU A 111 -5.73 1.28 21.49
CA LEU A 111 -5.43 -0.10 21.83
C LEU A 111 -4.84 -0.28 23.26
N PRO A 112 -3.98 0.62 23.76
CA PRO A 112 -3.52 0.57 25.17
C PRO A 112 -4.66 0.62 26.19
N GLU A 113 -5.59 1.56 25.98
CA GLU A 113 -6.76 1.75 26.85
C GLU A 113 -7.69 0.53 26.82
N MET A 114 -7.82 -0.12 25.64
CA MET A 114 -8.60 -1.36 25.50
C MET A 114 -7.95 -2.52 26.23
N VAL A 115 -6.62 -2.66 26.15
CA VAL A 115 -5.85 -3.68 26.89
C VAL A 115 -6.05 -3.49 28.39
N ASP A 116 -5.95 -2.27 28.91
CA ASP A 116 -6.16 -1.95 30.32
C ASP A 116 -7.59 -2.23 30.76
N SER A 117 -8.57 -1.89 29.93
CA SER A 117 -9.98 -2.14 30.24
C SER A 117 -10.27 -3.64 30.34
N VAL A 118 -9.78 -4.45 29.39
CA VAL A 118 -9.95 -5.92 29.44
C VAL A 118 -9.28 -6.51 30.68
N ARG A 119 -8.06 -6.07 31.01
CA ARG A 119 -7.32 -6.55 32.20
C ARG A 119 -8.03 -6.21 33.49
N ARG A 120 -8.64 -5.02 33.58
CA ARG A 120 -9.36 -4.56 34.78
C ARG A 120 -10.73 -5.22 34.93
N ASP A 121 -11.49 -5.28 33.84
CA ASP A 121 -12.93 -5.58 33.90
C ASP A 121 -13.25 -7.03 33.49
N GLY A 122 -12.29 -7.75 32.88
CA GLY A 122 -12.45 -9.13 32.42
C GLY A 122 -13.52 -9.30 31.31
N ARG A 123 -13.85 -8.20 30.60
CA ARG A 123 -14.88 -8.18 29.54
C ARG A 123 -14.28 -7.78 28.23
N ALA A 124 -14.79 -8.37 27.14
CA ALA A 124 -14.40 -7.99 25.80
C ALA A 124 -14.75 -6.52 25.49
N VAL A 125 -13.82 -5.83 24.82
CA VAL A 125 -13.99 -4.44 24.37
C VAL A 125 -14.14 -4.43 22.85
N VAL A 126 -15.16 -3.72 22.35
CA VAL A 126 -15.41 -3.52 20.92
C VAL A 126 -15.46 -2.02 20.64
N ASP A 127 -14.50 -1.50 19.86
CA ASP A 127 -14.49 -0.11 19.40
C ASP A 127 -14.18 -0.04 17.91
N VAL A 128 -15.24 0.05 17.12
CA VAL A 128 -15.20 0.20 15.66
C VAL A 128 -15.74 1.57 15.23
N SER A 129 -15.69 2.55 16.11
CA SER A 129 -16.09 3.93 15.85
C SER A 129 -15.17 4.64 14.86
N PHE A 130 -15.63 5.77 14.32
CA PHE A 130 -14.88 6.63 13.42
C PHE A 130 -14.67 8.00 14.09
N PRO A 131 -13.68 8.12 15.01
CA PRO A 131 -13.36 9.40 15.58
C PRO A 131 -12.75 10.32 14.52
N GLU A 132 -13.16 11.59 14.50
CA GLU A 132 -12.56 12.58 13.62
C GLU A 132 -11.11 12.86 14.07
N ILE A 133 -10.13 12.71 13.16
CA ILE A 133 -8.70 13.13 13.25
C ILE A 133 -7.88 12.54 14.42
N GLU A 134 -8.50 12.11 15.52
CA GLU A 134 -7.86 11.70 16.77
C GLU A 134 -6.69 10.70 16.61
N LYS A 135 -6.77 9.83 15.59
CA LYS A 135 -5.78 8.78 15.33
C LYS A 135 -4.38 9.35 15.07
N PHE A 136 -4.25 10.32 14.18
CA PHE A 136 -2.94 10.83 13.77
C PHE A 136 -2.27 11.66 14.87
N ASP A 137 -3.04 12.36 15.68
CA ASP A 137 -2.52 13.19 16.78
C ASP A 137 -1.97 12.36 17.95
N ARG A 138 -2.36 11.08 18.05
CA ARG A 138 -2.00 10.20 19.18
C ARG A 138 -1.03 9.09 18.83
N LEU A 139 -0.55 9.03 17.59
CA LEU A 139 0.46 8.03 17.21
C LEU A 139 1.84 8.46 17.70
N PRO A 140 2.62 7.54 18.30
CA PRO A 140 4.00 7.81 18.66
C PRO A 140 4.88 8.02 17.43
N GLU A 141 6.08 8.57 17.66
CA GLU A 141 7.07 8.67 16.60
C GLU A 141 7.35 7.30 15.96
N PRO A 142 7.39 7.24 14.62
CA PRO A 142 7.58 5.99 13.92
C PRO A 142 9.01 5.47 14.09
N ARG A 143 9.14 4.15 14.17
CA ARG A 143 10.43 3.47 14.13
C ARG A 143 10.70 2.92 12.75
N ALA A 144 11.91 3.16 12.23
CA ALA A 144 12.37 2.53 11.00
C ALA A 144 12.75 1.05 11.24
N GLU A 145 12.10 0.13 10.52
CA GLU A 145 12.43 -1.31 10.56
C GLU A 145 13.36 -1.74 9.41
N GLY A 146 13.74 -0.80 8.55
CA GLY A 146 14.58 -1.07 7.38
C GLY A 146 14.79 0.16 6.51
N PRO A 147 15.31 -0.01 5.29
CA PRO A 147 15.60 1.11 4.40
C PRO A 147 14.37 1.67 3.68
N THR A 148 13.20 1.03 3.84
CA THR A 148 11.93 1.46 3.27
C THR A 148 10.91 1.70 4.37
N ALA A 149 10.07 2.71 4.25
CA ALA A 149 8.98 2.96 5.18
C ALA A 149 7.68 3.32 4.46
N PHE A 150 6.57 2.92 5.06
CA PHE A 150 5.24 3.36 4.69
C PHE A 150 4.87 4.60 5.50
N VAL A 151 4.30 5.60 4.83
CA VAL A 151 3.76 6.80 5.47
C VAL A 151 2.33 7.00 4.99
N SER A 152 1.37 6.83 5.89
CA SER A 152 -0.02 7.13 5.57
C SER A 152 -0.20 8.64 5.54
N VAL A 153 -0.59 9.17 4.38
CA VAL A 153 -0.82 10.61 4.19
C VAL A 153 -2.29 10.97 4.25
N MET A 154 -3.16 9.97 4.05
CA MET A 154 -4.60 10.13 4.16
C MET A 154 -5.27 8.80 4.47
N GLU A 155 -6.46 8.85 5.02
CA GLU A 155 -7.32 7.69 5.24
C GLU A 155 -8.75 7.92 4.74
N GLY A 156 -9.47 6.80 4.54
CA GLY A 156 -10.83 6.82 4.01
C GLY A 156 -10.88 7.05 2.50
N CYS A 157 -12.10 7.06 1.95
CA CYS A 157 -12.34 7.33 0.54
C CYS A 157 -13.78 7.79 0.30
N SER A 158 -13.95 8.97 -0.27
CA SER A 158 -15.27 9.57 -0.59
C SER A 158 -15.72 9.33 -2.04
N LYS A 159 -15.10 8.36 -2.77
CA LYS A 159 -15.51 8.06 -4.16
C LYS A 159 -16.76 7.19 -4.24
N TYR A 160 -17.09 6.42 -3.22
CA TYR A 160 -18.30 5.59 -3.14
C TYR A 160 -18.51 4.73 -4.40
N CYS A 161 -17.43 4.14 -4.94
CA CYS A 161 -17.54 3.17 -6.03
C CYS A 161 -18.49 2.04 -5.60
N SER A 162 -19.39 1.61 -6.50
CA SER A 162 -20.54 0.76 -6.13
C SER A 162 -20.16 -0.60 -5.52
N PHE A 163 -18.97 -1.10 -5.76
CA PHE A 163 -18.43 -2.38 -5.25
C PHE A 163 -17.57 -2.23 -3.99
N CYS A 164 -17.20 -1.00 -3.63
CA CYS A 164 -16.13 -0.77 -2.67
C CYS A 164 -16.68 -0.59 -1.25
N VAL A 165 -16.08 -1.31 -0.30
CA VAL A 165 -16.43 -1.26 1.11
C VAL A 165 -15.62 -0.24 1.92
N VAL A 166 -14.60 0.39 1.32
CA VAL A 166 -13.68 1.31 2.02
C VAL A 166 -14.39 2.45 2.75
N PRO A 167 -15.37 3.18 2.14
CA PRO A 167 -16.08 4.23 2.86
C PRO A 167 -16.77 3.75 4.15
N TYR A 168 -17.19 2.49 4.17
CA TYR A 168 -17.92 1.88 5.29
C TYR A 168 -17.00 1.25 6.36
N THR A 169 -15.72 1.04 6.04
CA THR A 169 -14.75 0.38 6.95
C THR A 169 -13.61 1.29 7.39
N ARG A 170 -13.34 2.36 6.63
CA ARG A 170 -12.29 3.36 6.94
C ARG A 170 -12.81 4.80 6.98
N GLY A 171 -14.09 5.00 6.64
CA GLY A 171 -14.71 6.33 6.66
C GLY A 171 -14.47 7.15 5.39
N GLU A 172 -14.83 8.42 5.47
CA GLU A 172 -14.61 9.42 4.44
C GLU A 172 -13.14 9.83 4.34
N GLU A 173 -12.78 10.53 3.25
CA GLU A 173 -11.42 11.02 3.01
C GLU A 173 -11.00 12.04 4.08
N ILE A 174 -9.94 11.75 4.80
CA ILE A 174 -9.27 12.64 5.74
C ILE A 174 -7.79 12.69 5.36
N SER A 175 -7.30 13.86 4.98
CA SER A 175 -5.87 14.10 4.71
C SER A 175 -5.16 14.56 5.98
N ARG A 176 -3.97 14.03 6.22
CA ARG A 176 -3.10 14.49 7.31
C ARG A 176 -2.58 15.90 7.02
N PRO A 177 -2.33 16.71 8.07
CA PRO A 177 -1.61 17.95 7.93
C PRO A 177 -0.28 17.75 7.19
N PHE A 178 0.03 18.66 6.29
CA PHE A 178 1.22 18.59 5.45
C PHE A 178 2.51 18.55 6.28
N ASP A 179 2.63 19.42 7.26
CA ASP A 179 3.83 19.57 8.08
C ASP A 179 4.10 18.31 8.92
N ASP A 180 3.05 17.62 9.40
CA ASP A 180 3.16 16.38 10.16
C ASP A 180 3.70 15.24 9.29
N VAL A 181 3.27 15.17 8.02
CA VAL A 181 3.78 14.18 7.06
C VAL A 181 5.26 14.44 6.78
N ILE A 182 5.65 15.69 6.56
CA ILE A 182 7.06 16.05 6.31
C ILE A 182 7.93 15.76 7.55
N ALA A 183 7.44 16.07 8.74
CA ALA A 183 8.14 15.76 9.99
C ALA A 183 8.36 14.25 10.18
N GLU A 184 7.33 13.43 9.92
CA GLU A 184 7.44 11.97 9.96
C GLU A 184 8.49 11.45 8.95
N VAL A 185 8.46 11.94 7.71
CA VAL A 185 9.42 11.57 6.67
C VAL A 185 10.85 11.95 7.08
N ALA A 186 11.06 13.15 7.62
CA ALA A 186 12.37 13.60 8.09
C ALA A 186 12.89 12.74 9.26
N GLY A 187 12.02 12.40 10.22
CA GLY A 187 12.34 11.51 11.33
C GLY A 187 12.73 10.11 10.88
N LEU A 188 12.05 9.56 9.87
CA LEU A 188 12.39 8.26 9.26
C LEU A 188 13.70 8.32 8.47
N ALA A 189 13.94 9.39 7.72
CA ALA A 189 15.19 9.62 6.99
C ALA A 189 16.40 9.68 7.94
N ALA A 190 16.27 10.37 9.07
CA ALA A 190 17.29 10.45 10.12
C ALA A 190 17.61 9.06 10.73
N GLN A 191 16.66 8.12 10.72
CA GLN A 191 16.85 6.74 11.15
C GLN A 191 17.44 5.82 10.04
N GLY A 192 17.71 6.36 8.84
CA GLY A 192 18.33 5.62 7.73
C GLY A 192 17.37 5.08 6.68
N VAL A 193 16.10 5.47 6.70
CA VAL A 193 15.15 5.17 5.61
C VAL A 193 15.60 5.91 4.34
N ARG A 194 15.59 5.19 3.22
CA ARG A 194 15.98 5.70 1.88
C ARG A 194 14.83 5.77 0.90
N GLU A 195 13.81 4.95 1.09
CA GLU A 195 12.62 4.93 0.25
C GLU A 195 11.36 5.15 1.09
N ILE A 196 10.55 6.12 0.69
CA ILE A 196 9.23 6.39 1.27
C ILE A 196 8.14 5.92 0.32
N ASN A 197 7.16 5.21 0.87
CA ASN A 197 5.95 4.80 0.16
C ASN A 197 4.75 5.54 0.77
N LEU A 198 4.22 6.55 0.08
CA LEU A 198 3.08 7.32 0.51
C LEU A 198 1.80 6.49 0.33
N LEU A 199 1.06 6.30 1.39
CA LEU A 199 -0.14 5.46 1.43
C LEU A 199 -1.42 6.25 1.67
N GLY A 200 -2.50 5.73 1.11
CA GLY A 200 -3.88 6.18 1.33
C GLY A 200 -4.84 5.23 0.63
N GLN A 201 -6.15 5.34 0.85
CA GLN A 201 -7.14 4.58 0.09
C GLN A 201 -7.48 5.25 -1.25
N ASN A 202 -7.11 6.53 -1.37
CA ASN A 202 -7.19 7.33 -2.59
C ASN A 202 -6.08 8.38 -2.54
N VAL A 203 -4.82 7.91 -2.51
CA VAL A 203 -3.65 8.71 -2.16
C VAL A 203 -3.50 10.00 -2.99
N ASN A 204 -3.90 9.97 -4.26
CA ASN A 204 -3.83 11.13 -5.14
C ASN A 204 -4.97 12.15 -4.95
N ALA A 205 -5.93 11.86 -4.06
CA ALA A 205 -6.87 12.86 -3.56
C ALA A 205 -6.36 13.63 -2.33
N TYR A 206 -5.13 13.42 -1.90
CA TYR A 206 -4.54 14.13 -0.78
C TYR A 206 -4.71 15.64 -0.90
N ARG A 207 -5.19 16.27 0.18
CA ARG A 207 -5.41 17.73 0.33
C ARG A 207 -5.06 18.12 1.76
N GLY A 208 -3.75 18.11 2.09
CA GLY A 208 -3.26 18.42 3.44
C GLY A 208 -3.20 19.91 3.71
N PRO A 209 -3.76 20.38 4.85
CA PRO A 209 -3.58 21.77 5.26
C PRO A 209 -2.11 22.03 5.63
N MET A 210 -1.60 23.18 5.22
CA MET A 210 -0.27 23.69 5.54
C MET A 210 -0.37 24.77 6.64
N HIS A 211 0.74 25.03 7.33
CA HIS A 211 0.81 26.01 8.41
C HIS A 211 0.45 27.44 7.99
N ASP A 212 0.60 27.77 6.71
CA ASP A 212 0.24 29.08 6.14
C ASP A 212 -1.23 29.20 5.70
N GLY A 213 -2.03 28.14 5.95
CA GLY A 213 -3.45 28.07 5.60
C GLY A 213 -3.70 27.64 4.15
N GLN A 214 -2.68 27.36 3.37
CA GLN A 214 -2.83 26.78 2.03
C GLN A 214 -3.15 25.28 2.12
N ILE A 215 -3.60 24.70 1.01
CA ILE A 215 -3.87 23.27 0.89
C ILE A 215 -2.89 22.66 -0.12
N ALA A 216 -2.05 21.76 0.33
CA ALA A 216 -1.13 21.02 -0.52
C ALA A 216 -1.83 19.83 -1.17
N ASP A 217 -1.61 19.61 -2.46
CA ASP A 217 -1.96 18.37 -3.16
C ASP A 217 -0.82 17.33 -3.06
N LEU A 218 -1.06 16.12 -3.59
CA LEU A 218 -0.04 15.07 -3.59
C LEU A 218 1.22 15.47 -4.37
N ALA A 219 1.09 16.22 -5.47
CA ALA A 219 2.24 16.67 -6.24
C ALA A 219 3.14 17.59 -5.39
N THR A 220 2.54 18.57 -4.72
CA THR A 220 3.24 19.46 -3.77
C THR A 220 3.93 18.63 -2.68
N LEU A 221 3.23 17.67 -2.08
CA LEU A 221 3.83 16.80 -1.05
C LEU A 221 5.05 16.04 -1.59
N ILE A 222 4.98 15.50 -2.81
CA ILE A 222 6.10 14.77 -3.44
C ILE A 222 7.32 15.68 -3.61
N TYR A 223 7.16 16.94 -4.02
CA TYR A 223 8.28 17.87 -4.14
C TYR A 223 9.00 18.09 -2.81
N TYR A 224 8.25 18.27 -1.73
CA TYR A 224 8.83 18.49 -0.40
C TYR A 224 9.46 17.21 0.17
N VAL A 225 8.82 16.05 0.02
CA VAL A 225 9.43 14.76 0.41
C VAL A 225 10.73 14.51 -0.36
N ALA A 226 10.79 14.90 -1.64
CA ALA A 226 12.00 14.79 -2.45
C ALA A 226 13.13 15.71 -1.96
N ALA A 227 12.81 16.81 -1.29
CA ALA A 227 13.78 17.72 -0.72
C ALA A 227 14.33 17.26 0.64
N VAL A 228 13.71 16.25 1.28
CA VAL A 228 14.22 15.70 2.54
C VAL A 228 15.55 14.96 2.30
N ASP A 229 16.58 15.37 3.06
CA ASP A 229 17.88 14.73 3.02
C ASP A 229 17.80 13.26 3.44
N GLY A 230 18.50 12.39 2.72
CA GLY A 230 18.51 10.94 2.97
C GLY A 230 17.42 10.18 2.22
N ILE A 231 16.34 10.80 1.79
CA ILE A 231 15.35 10.15 0.92
C ILE A 231 15.85 10.13 -0.52
N GLU A 232 15.90 8.95 -1.11
CA GLU A 232 16.45 8.72 -2.46
C GLU A 232 15.43 8.14 -3.44
N ARG A 233 14.30 7.59 -2.93
CA ARG A 233 13.18 7.11 -3.76
C ARG A 233 11.84 7.34 -3.08
N ILE A 234 10.88 7.78 -3.87
CA ILE A 234 9.50 8.03 -3.45
C ILE A 234 8.58 7.15 -4.28
N ARG A 235 7.58 6.57 -3.62
CA ARG A 235 6.47 5.84 -4.24
C ARG A 235 5.16 6.31 -3.63
N PHE A 236 4.08 6.07 -4.33
CA PHE A 236 2.75 6.16 -3.76
C PHE A 236 1.86 5.04 -4.31
N THR A 237 0.86 4.64 -3.56
CA THR A 237 0.01 3.49 -3.90
C THR A 237 -1.46 3.77 -3.61
N THR A 238 -2.34 3.14 -4.38
CA THR A 238 -3.81 3.26 -4.27
C THR A 238 -4.33 4.60 -4.75
N SER A 239 -4.24 4.81 -6.07
CA SER A 239 -4.69 6.02 -6.74
C SER A 239 -6.05 5.84 -7.42
N HIS A 240 -6.75 6.94 -7.67
CA HIS A 240 -7.97 6.95 -8.46
C HIS A 240 -7.78 7.76 -9.75
N PRO A 241 -8.21 7.27 -10.93
CA PRO A 241 -7.97 7.95 -12.21
C PRO A 241 -8.53 9.38 -12.26
N VAL A 242 -9.65 9.67 -11.60
CA VAL A 242 -10.23 11.02 -11.54
C VAL A 242 -9.27 12.02 -10.90
N GLU A 243 -8.57 11.62 -9.84
CA GLU A 243 -7.62 12.45 -9.10
C GLU A 243 -6.21 12.47 -9.69
N PHE A 244 -5.97 11.79 -10.81
CA PHE A 244 -4.67 11.83 -11.49
C PHE A 244 -4.59 13.10 -12.34
N THR A 245 -4.02 14.15 -11.76
CA THR A 245 -3.97 15.53 -12.26
C THR A 245 -2.77 15.81 -13.15
N ASP A 246 -2.81 16.90 -13.89
CA ASP A 246 -1.65 17.36 -14.67
C ASP A 246 -0.49 17.80 -13.75
N SER A 247 -0.76 18.33 -12.53
CA SER A 247 0.27 18.63 -11.53
C SER A 247 1.04 17.36 -11.11
N LEU A 248 0.35 16.23 -10.95
CA LEU A 248 0.99 14.97 -10.61
C LEU A 248 1.82 14.42 -11.80
N ILE A 249 1.35 14.59 -13.05
CA ILE A 249 2.14 14.25 -14.24
C ILE A 249 3.40 15.11 -14.29
N GLN A 250 3.31 16.40 -13.96
CA GLN A 250 4.47 17.30 -13.87
C GLN A 250 5.46 16.85 -12.80
N ALA A 251 4.98 16.37 -11.64
CA ALA A 251 5.86 15.80 -10.61
C ALA A 251 6.64 14.58 -11.14
N PHE A 252 6.03 13.71 -11.96
CA PHE A 252 6.77 12.65 -12.64
C PHE A 252 7.85 13.18 -13.59
N ALA A 253 7.61 14.32 -14.26
CA ALA A 253 8.60 14.93 -15.15
C ALA A 253 9.79 15.51 -14.38
N GLU A 254 9.54 16.17 -13.25
CA GLU A 254 10.50 17.04 -12.57
C GLU A 254 11.18 16.39 -11.37
N VAL A 255 10.61 15.35 -10.75
CA VAL A 255 11.15 14.72 -9.54
C VAL A 255 11.85 13.41 -9.88
N PRO A 256 13.20 13.38 -10.00
CA PRO A 256 13.94 12.16 -10.33
C PRO A 256 13.84 11.07 -9.25
N LYS A 257 13.60 11.46 -7.99
CA LYS A 257 13.41 10.53 -6.88
C LYS A 257 12.06 9.81 -6.91
N LEU A 258 11.07 10.33 -7.68
CA LEU A 258 9.79 9.65 -7.87
C LEU A 258 9.99 8.43 -8.78
N ALA A 259 9.71 7.25 -8.25
CA ALA A 259 9.97 5.98 -8.91
C ALA A 259 9.24 5.89 -10.26
N ASN A 260 9.88 5.26 -11.24
CA ASN A 260 9.33 5.04 -12.58
C ASN A 260 8.25 3.93 -12.58
N TYR A 261 7.27 4.10 -11.72
CA TYR A 261 6.18 3.16 -11.46
C TYR A 261 4.92 3.89 -11.01
N LEU A 262 3.78 3.53 -11.58
CA LEU A 262 2.47 4.04 -11.17
C LEU A 262 1.47 2.90 -11.03
N HIS A 263 0.86 2.78 -9.85
CA HIS A 263 -0.32 1.94 -9.64
C HIS A 263 -1.59 2.81 -9.73
N LEU A 264 -2.37 2.63 -10.82
CA LEU A 264 -3.58 3.42 -11.09
C LEU A 264 -4.74 2.48 -11.42
N PRO A 265 -5.50 2.02 -10.43
CA PRO A 265 -6.62 1.10 -10.60
C PRO A 265 -7.72 1.63 -11.51
N VAL A 266 -7.87 1.07 -12.72
CA VAL A 266 -8.95 1.40 -13.66
C VAL A 266 -10.24 0.62 -13.34
N GLN A 267 -10.11 -0.64 -12.91
CA GLN A 267 -11.11 -1.64 -12.61
C GLN A 267 -11.71 -2.34 -13.83
N HIS A 268 -12.03 -1.63 -14.92
CA HIS A 268 -12.59 -2.20 -16.15
C HIS A 268 -12.25 -1.36 -17.40
N GLY A 269 -12.34 -1.97 -18.59
CA GLY A 269 -12.10 -1.30 -19.89
C GLY A 269 -13.38 -0.85 -20.62
N SER A 270 -14.56 -1.28 -20.18
CA SER A 270 -15.85 -0.89 -20.75
C SER A 270 -16.44 0.31 -20.01
N ASP A 271 -16.78 1.39 -20.72
CA ASP A 271 -17.40 2.57 -20.14
C ASP A 271 -18.75 2.27 -19.48
N ARG A 272 -19.51 1.31 -20.04
CA ARG A 272 -20.78 0.86 -19.47
C ARG A 272 -20.57 0.23 -18.09
N ILE A 273 -19.56 -0.59 -17.91
CA ILE A 273 -19.23 -1.21 -16.62
C ILE A 273 -18.61 -0.19 -15.67
N LEU A 274 -17.73 0.68 -16.15
CA LEU A 274 -17.16 1.78 -15.35
C LEU A 274 -18.26 2.68 -14.77
N ALA A 275 -19.28 3.02 -15.57
CA ALA A 275 -20.43 3.79 -15.11
C ALA A 275 -21.24 3.02 -14.02
N ARG A 276 -21.48 1.70 -14.20
CA ARG A 276 -22.15 0.86 -13.21
C ARG A 276 -21.33 0.72 -11.92
N MET A 277 -20.00 0.71 -12.03
CA MET A 277 -19.05 0.74 -10.90
C MET A 277 -18.96 2.11 -10.23
N LYS A 278 -19.57 3.16 -10.81
CA LYS A 278 -19.45 4.57 -10.38
C LYS A 278 -17.99 5.04 -10.31
N ARG A 279 -17.20 4.73 -11.35
CA ARG A 279 -15.78 5.10 -11.37
C ARG A 279 -15.53 6.56 -11.74
N GLY A 280 -16.52 7.28 -12.30
CA GLY A 280 -16.43 8.70 -12.60
C GLY A 280 -15.46 9.06 -13.73
N HIS A 281 -15.00 8.09 -14.52
CA HIS A 281 -14.14 8.29 -15.70
C HIS A 281 -14.46 7.26 -16.78
N THR A 282 -14.05 7.54 -18.01
CA THR A 282 -14.14 6.66 -19.16
C THR A 282 -12.79 6.00 -19.49
N ALA A 283 -12.82 4.95 -20.29
CA ALA A 283 -11.63 4.29 -20.82
C ALA A 283 -10.79 5.27 -21.70
N LEU A 284 -11.45 6.17 -22.44
CA LEU A 284 -10.79 7.19 -23.25
C LEU A 284 -10.01 8.19 -22.38
N GLU A 285 -10.63 8.73 -21.33
CA GLU A 285 -9.98 9.66 -20.38
C GLU A 285 -8.78 9.01 -19.71
N TYR A 286 -8.89 7.74 -19.31
CA TYR A 286 -7.76 6.99 -18.75
C TYR A 286 -6.61 6.91 -19.76
N ARG A 287 -6.88 6.50 -21.02
CA ARG A 287 -5.87 6.45 -22.10
C ARG A 287 -5.19 7.80 -22.31
N GLN A 288 -5.96 8.90 -22.28
CA GLN A 288 -5.41 10.24 -22.44
C GLN A 288 -4.42 10.59 -21.32
N LYS A 289 -4.76 10.27 -20.06
CA LYS A 289 -3.88 10.48 -18.90
C LYS A 289 -2.59 9.65 -19.03
N ILE A 290 -2.70 8.38 -19.42
CA ILE A 290 -1.51 7.52 -19.62
C ILE A 290 -0.65 8.03 -20.78
N ARG A 291 -1.26 8.53 -21.86
CA ARG A 291 -0.51 9.11 -22.98
C ARG A 291 0.28 10.35 -22.54
N LYS A 292 -0.33 11.26 -21.76
CA LYS A 292 0.37 12.41 -21.19
C LYS A 292 1.52 11.98 -20.27
N LEU A 293 1.30 10.99 -19.40
CA LEU A 293 2.32 10.47 -18.50
C LEU A 293 3.49 9.87 -19.28
N ARG A 294 3.23 9.05 -20.30
CA ARG A 294 4.27 8.46 -21.15
C ARG A 294 5.02 9.48 -22.00
N ALA A 295 4.45 10.65 -22.27
CA ALA A 295 5.16 11.73 -22.93
C ALA A 295 6.31 12.29 -22.05
N VAL A 296 6.17 12.26 -20.73
CA VAL A 296 7.21 12.74 -19.77
C VAL A 296 8.02 11.60 -19.16
N ARG A 297 7.48 10.39 -19.08
CA ARG A 297 8.12 9.17 -18.57
C ARG A 297 7.84 8.00 -19.52
N PRO A 298 8.55 7.88 -20.66
CA PRO A 298 8.27 6.88 -21.70
C PRO A 298 8.29 5.44 -21.21
N ASP A 299 9.21 5.13 -20.29
CA ASP A 299 9.45 3.78 -19.77
C ASP A 299 8.70 3.49 -18.46
N ILE A 300 7.68 4.32 -18.11
CA ILE A 300 6.97 4.13 -16.87
C ILE A 300 6.25 2.79 -16.83
N SER A 301 6.49 2.04 -15.77
CA SER A 301 5.78 0.79 -15.50
C SER A 301 4.41 1.10 -14.88
N LEU A 302 3.35 0.57 -15.50
CA LEU A 302 1.98 0.80 -15.09
C LEU A 302 1.37 -0.46 -14.48
N SER A 303 0.79 -0.34 -13.30
CA SER A 303 0.04 -1.40 -12.64
C SER A 303 -1.41 -0.96 -12.42
N SER A 304 -2.32 -1.90 -12.38
CA SER A 304 -3.74 -1.65 -12.17
C SER A 304 -4.43 -2.80 -11.44
N ASP A 305 -5.63 -2.54 -10.97
CA ASP A 305 -6.57 -3.56 -10.51
C ASP A 305 -7.69 -3.74 -11.54
N PHE A 306 -8.16 -4.99 -11.68
CA PHE A 306 -9.22 -5.35 -12.61
C PHE A 306 -10.25 -6.25 -11.92
N ILE A 307 -11.52 -6.00 -12.22
CA ILE A 307 -12.64 -6.82 -11.76
C ILE A 307 -13.37 -7.37 -12.98
N VAL A 308 -13.47 -8.70 -13.08
CA VAL A 308 -14.25 -9.41 -14.10
C VAL A 308 -15.52 -10.00 -13.48
N GLY A 309 -16.53 -10.23 -14.32
CA GLY A 309 -17.81 -10.79 -13.86
C GLY A 309 -18.57 -9.84 -12.94
N PHE A 310 -18.41 -8.54 -13.13
CA PHE A 310 -19.25 -7.56 -12.46
C PHE A 310 -20.71 -7.72 -12.89
N PRO A 311 -21.72 -7.56 -12.00
CA PRO A 311 -23.13 -7.77 -12.34
C PRO A 311 -23.53 -7.04 -13.63
N GLY A 312 -24.05 -7.81 -14.60
CA GLY A 312 -24.44 -7.31 -15.91
C GLY A 312 -23.30 -7.11 -16.92
N GLU A 313 -22.08 -7.58 -16.65
CA GLU A 313 -20.98 -7.62 -17.63
C GLU A 313 -21.32 -8.59 -18.76
N THR A 314 -21.34 -8.11 -20.00
CA THR A 314 -21.53 -8.91 -21.21
C THR A 314 -20.20 -9.38 -21.79
N ASP A 315 -20.24 -10.29 -22.79
CA ASP A 315 -19.02 -10.69 -23.52
C ASP A 315 -18.38 -9.51 -24.25
N ALA A 316 -19.19 -8.61 -24.84
CA ALA A 316 -18.69 -7.40 -25.45
C ALA A 316 -17.96 -6.46 -24.48
N ASP A 317 -18.44 -6.35 -23.23
CA ASP A 317 -17.73 -5.57 -22.19
C ASP A 317 -16.42 -6.22 -21.81
N PHE A 318 -16.40 -7.55 -21.70
CA PHE A 318 -15.17 -8.28 -21.39
C PHE A 318 -14.13 -8.17 -22.52
N GLU A 319 -14.55 -8.29 -23.80
CA GLU A 319 -13.63 -8.06 -24.92
C GLU A 319 -13.11 -6.62 -24.92
N ALA A 320 -13.94 -5.62 -24.65
CA ALA A 320 -13.49 -4.23 -24.48
C ALA A 320 -12.44 -4.08 -23.36
N LEU A 321 -12.57 -4.85 -22.25
CA LEU A 321 -11.54 -4.91 -21.22
C LEU A 321 -10.24 -5.53 -21.74
N MET A 322 -10.32 -6.63 -22.49
CA MET A 322 -9.15 -7.31 -23.04
C MET A 322 -8.39 -6.40 -24.02
N ASP A 323 -9.12 -5.72 -24.92
CA ASP A 323 -8.55 -4.75 -25.86
C ASP A 323 -7.90 -3.56 -25.13
N PHE A 324 -8.56 -3.07 -24.08
CA PHE A 324 -8.03 -1.98 -23.27
C PHE A 324 -6.71 -2.37 -22.57
N VAL A 325 -6.66 -3.56 -22.00
CA VAL A 325 -5.44 -4.07 -21.33
C VAL A 325 -4.31 -4.30 -22.34
N ALA A 326 -4.64 -4.83 -23.51
CA ALA A 326 -3.67 -5.05 -24.58
C ALA A 326 -3.07 -3.71 -25.08
N ASP A 327 -3.90 -2.70 -25.29
CA ASP A 327 -3.52 -1.37 -25.80
C ASP A 327 -2.65 -0.60 -24.80
N ILE A 328 -3.01 -0.58 -23.52
CA ILE A 328 -2.23 0.13 -22.49
C ILE A 328 -0.90 -0.57 -22.20
N GLY A 329 -0.84 -1.91 -22.22
CA GLY A 329 0.38 -2.65 -21.91
C GLY A 329 0.73 -2.51 -20.42
N PHE A 330 -0.11 -3.07 -19.54
CA PHE A 330 0.12 -3.05 -18.10
C PHE A 330 1.23 -4.02 -17.70
N ASP A 331 1.95 -3.62 -16.67
CA ASP A 331 2.89 -4.47 -15.94
C ASP A 331 2.15 -5.33 -14.88
N GLN A 332 2.87 -5.82 -13.89
CA GLN A 332 2.33 -6.60 -12.78
C GLN A 332 1.07 -5.92 -12.21
N SER A 333 -0.06 -6.57 -12.42
CA SER A 333 -1.38 -6.05 -12.06
C SER A 333 -2.20 -7.12 -11.36
N PHE A 334 -3.23 -6.70 -10.66
CA PHE A 334 -4.09 -7.60 -9.91
C PHE A 334 -5.44 -7.73 -10.62
N SER A 335 -6.00 -8.95 -10.63
CA SER A 335 -7.30 -9.21 -11.23
C SER A 335 -8.12 -10.16 -10.37
N PHE A 336 -9.41 -9.87 -10.27
CA PHE A 336 -10.33 -10.55 -9.36
C PHE A 336 -11.66 -10.82 -10.06
N ILE A 337 -12.33 -11.90 -9.67
CA ILE A 337 -13.76 -12.04 -9.93
C ILE A 337 -14.48 -11.10 -8.96
N TYR A 338 -15.52 -10.40 -9.45
CA TYR A 338 -16.39 -9.62 -8.58
C TYR A 338 -16.92 -10.50 -7.43
N SER A 339 -16.84 -9.97 -6.23
CA SER A 339 -17.37 -10.58 -5.02
C SER A 339 -18.21 -9.56 -4.27
N ALA A 340 -19.47 -9.82 -4.09
CA ALA A 340 -20.40 -8.94 -3.39
C ALA A 340 -19.92 -8.67 -1.96
N ARG A 341 -19.91 -7.41 -1.56
CA ARG A 341 -19.55 -6.98 -0.20
C ARG A 341 -20.80 -6.49 0.51
N PRO A 342 -21.11 -7.00 1.71
CA PRO A 342 -22.26 -6.53 2.47
C PRO A 342 -22.25 -5.00 2.63
N GLY A 343 -23.41 -4.38 2.45
CA GLY A 343 -23.57 -2.94 2.57
C GLY A 343 -23.18 -2.11 1.35
N THR A 344 -22.56 -2.70 0.31
CA THR A 344 -22.23 -1.98 -0.92
C THR A 344 -23.39 -1.98 -1.91
N PRO A 345 -23.56 -0.89 -2.71
CA PRO A 345 -24.66 -0.84 -3.70
C PRO A 345 -24.65 -1.98 -4.72
N ALA A 346 -23.47 -2.43 -5.13
CA ALA A 346 -23.34 -3.52 -6.11
C ALA A 346 -23.75 -4.88 -5.55
N ALA A 347 -23.78 -5.06 -4.22
CA ALA A 347 -24.24 -6.32 -3.61
C ALA A 347 -25.73 -6.60 -3.85
N GLY A 348 -26.52 -5.56 -4.11
CA GLY A 348 -27.94 -5.69 -4.44
C GLY A 348 -28.24 -5.85 -5.94
N LEU A 349 -27.22 -5.86 -6.81
CA LEU A 349 -27.41 -6.03 -8.25
C LEU A 349 -27.62 -7.51 -8.60
N ALA A 350 -28.52 -7.78 -9.55
CA ALA A 350 -28.69 -9.12 -10.09
C ALA A 350 -27.39 -9.56 -10.80
N ASP A 351 -26.92 -10.75 -10.44
CA ASP A 351 -25.68 -11.34 -10.95
C ASP A 351 -25.97 -12.70 -11.57
N ASP A 352 -26.35 -12.67 -12.84
CA ASP A 352 -26.78 -13.84 -13.60
C ASP A 352 -25.63 -14.53 -14.34
N THR A 353 -24.40 -13.98 -14.27
CA THR A 353 -23.25 -14.55 -14.98
C THR A 353 -22.75 -15.82 -14.26
N PRO A 354 -22.76 -17.01 -14.94
CA PRO A 354 -22.28 -18.24 -14.33
C PRO A 354 -20.83 -18.13 -13.86
N MET A 355 -20.52 -18.76 -12.72
CA MET A 355 -19.17 -18.75 -12.15
C MET A 355 -18.12 -19.35 -13.10
N ALA A 356 -18.51 -20.32 -13.96
CA ALA A 356 -17.62 -20.88 -14.98
C ALA A 356 -17.16 -19.83 -15.99
N VAL A 357 -18.07 -18.98 -16.45
CA VAL A 357 -17.76 -17.85 -17.37
C VAL A 357 -16.86 -16.83 -16.68
N LYS A 358 -17.14 -16.47 -15.43
CA LYS A 358 -16.28 -15.54 -14.67
C LYS A 358 -14.86 -16.09 -14.50
N LYS A 359 -14.72 -17.37 -14.21
CA LYS A 359 -13.40 -18.01 -14.08
C LYS A 359 -12.64 -18.04 -15.42
N GLU A 360 -13.32 -18.32 -16.52
CA GLU A 360 -12.73 -18.28 -17.86
C GLU A 360 -12.24 -16.86 -18.21
N ARG A 361 -13.08 -15.85 -18.00
CA ARG A 361 -12.70 -14.43 -18.20
C ARG A 361 -11.48 -14.07 -17.36
N LEU A 362 -11.46 -14.45 -16.07
CA LEU A 362 -10.32 -14.18 -15.20
C LEU A 362 -9.05 -14.85 -15.71
N GLN A 363 -9.10 -16.11 -16.14
CA GLN A 363 -7.95 -16.83 -16.70
C GLN A 363 -7.40 -16.16 -17.97
N ARG A 364 -8.28 -15.74 -18.90
CA ARG A 364 -7.88 -15.02 -20.12
C ARG A 364 -7.19 -13.70 -19.78
N LEU A 365 -7.76 -12.92 -18.86
CA LEU A 365 -7.19 -11.64 -18.41
C LEU A 365 -5.83 -11.85 -17.74
N GLN A 366 -5.73 -12.81 -16.81
CA GLN A 366 -4.48 -13.12 -16.12
C GLN A 366 -3.38 -13.59 -17.07
N ALA A 367 -3.73 -14.40 -18.08
CA ALA A 367 -2.79 -14.82 -19.11
C ALA A 367 -2.25 -13.64 -19.95
N LEU A 368 -3.10 -12.65 -20.27
CA LEU A 368 -2.67 -11.44 -20.97
C LEU A 368 -1.71 -10.61 -20.11
N ILE A 369 -2.11 -10.30 -18.88
CA ILE A 369 -1.28 -9.54 -17.92
C ILE A 369 0.06 -10.23 -17.69
N ALA A 370 0.06 -11.54 -17.47
CA ALA A 370 1.28 -12.31 -17.24
C ALA A 370 2.26 -12.24 -18.43
N ARG A 371 1.74 -12.31 -19.68
CA ARG A 371 2.56 -12.15 -20.88
C ARG A 371 3.18 -10.76 -20.98
N GLN A 372 2.39 -9.69 -20.70
CA GLN A 372 2.90 -8.32 -20.71
C GLN A 372 3.97 -8.09 -19.63
N ALA A 373 3.71 -8.52 -18.39
CA ALA A 373 4.66 -8.41 -17.30
C ALA A 373 5.96 -9.21 -17.55
N HIS A 374 5.84 -10.39 -18.19
CA HIS A 374 7.00 -11.18 -18.58
C HIS A 374 7.82 -10.48 -19.67
N ALA A 375 7.18 -9.95 -20.70
CA ALA A 375 7.85 -9.18 -21.75
C ALA A 375 8.61 -7.96 -21.20
N ILE A 376 8.02 -7.26 -20.23
CA ILE A 376 8.70 -6.15 -19.51
C ILE A 376 9.90 -6.69 -18.73
N SER A 377 9.76 -7.84 -18.04
CA SER A 377 10.89 -8.45 -17.31
C SER A 377 12.03 -8.86 -18.23
N GLU A 378 11.72 -9.44 -19.38
CA GLU A 378 12.68 -9.83 -20.43
C GLU A 378 13.40 -8.60 -21.02
N SER A 379 12.68 -7.50 -21.25
CA SER A 379 13.29 -6.26 -21.77
C SER A 379 14.27 -5.61 -20.79
N MET A 380 14.23 -6.00 -19.50
CA MET A 380 15.18 -5.52 -18.50
C MET A 380 16.51 -6.29 -18.52
N VAL A 381 16.58 -7.47 -19.16
CA VAL A 381 17.83 -8.23 -19.28
C VAL A 381 18.87 -7.39 -20.02
N ASP A 382 20.11 -7.47 -19.59
CA ASP A 382 21.26 -6.67 -20.03
C ASP A 382 21.16 -5.14 -19.78
N THR A 383 20.12 -4.69 -19.07
CA THR A 383 20.03 -3.29 -18.61
C THR A 383 20.55 -3.13 -17.19
N THR A 384 21.04 -1.94 -16.86
CA THR A 384 21.41 -1.57 -15.49
C THR A 384 20.20 -1.00 -14.76
N GLN A 385 19.90 -1.57 -13.60
CA GLN A 385 18.80 -1.14 -12.73
C GLN A 385 19.33 -0.63 -11.40
N ARG A 386 18.80 0.50 -10.93
CA ARG A 386 19.07 1.03 -9.60
C ARG A 386 18.21 0.30 -8.57
N VAL A 387 18.82 -0.52 -7.74
CA VAL A 387 18.16 -1.43 -6.78
C VAL A 387 18.42 -0.97 -5.35
N LEU A 388 17.38 -0.76 -4.54
CA LEU A 388 17.53 -0.61 -3.10
C LEU A 388 17.67 -2.01 -2.48
N VAL A 389 18.79 -2.26 -1.81
CA VAL A 389 19.04 -3.54 -1.14
C VAL A 389 18.29 -3.58 0.18
N GLU A 390 17.29 -4.43 0.30
CA GLU A 390 16.41 -4.44 1.46
C GLU A 390 16.73 -5.55 2.47
N LYS A 391 17.22 -6.70 1.99
CA LYS A 391 17.39 -7.87 2.85
C LYS A 391 18.35 -8.91 2.27
N ARG A 392 18.66 -9.93 3.08
CA ARG A 392 19.31 -11.15 2.61
C ARG A 392 18.37 -11.93 1.69
N SER A 393 18.91 -12.54 0.64
CA SER A 393 18.15 -13.46 -0.20
C SER A 393 17.78 -14.72 0.59
N LYS A 394 16.53 -15.17 0.43
CA LYS A 394 16.10 -16.46 1.02
C LYS A 394 16.71 -17.68 0.33
N LYS A 395 17.29 -17.51 -0.87
CA LYS A 395 17.82 -18.60 -1.70
C LYS A 395 19.31 -18.90 -1.46
N SER A 396 20.09 -17.92 -1.00
CA SER A 396 21.53 -18.06 -0.81
C SER A 396 22.05 -17.10 0.25
N ALA A 397 22.92 -17.57 1.14
CA ALA A 397 23.57 -16.74 2.15
C ALA A 397 24.57 -15.71 1.57
N ARG A 398 25.01 -15.91 0.32
CA ARG A 398 25.93 -15.00 -0.39
C ARG A 398 25.19 -13.88 -1.13
N GLN A 399 23.86 -13.99 -1.22
CA GLN A 399 23.05 -13.07 -2.00
C GLN A 399 22.24 -12.15 -1.12
N VAL A 400 22.06 -10.95 -1.60
CA VAL A 400 21.08 -9.98 -1.11
C VAL A 400 19.90 -9.88 -2.08
N ALA A 401 18.82 -9.30 -1.61
CA ALA A 401 17.64 -9.03 -2.41
C ALA A 401 17.22 -7.58 -2.23
N GLY A 402 16.86 -6.93 -3.33
CA GLY A 402 16.37 -5.57 -3.36
C GLY A 402 15.34 -5.35 -4.45
N ARG A 403 14.72 -4.17 -4.49
CA ARG A 403 13.71 -3.81 -5.49
C ARG A 403 14.20 -2.76 -6.47
N THR A 404 13.85 -2.98 -7.73
CA THR A 404 13.95 -1.97 -8.80
C THR A 404 12.89 -0.88 -8.63
N GLU A 405 12.94 0.15 -9.46
CA GLU A 405 11.90 1.19 -9.49
C GLU A 405 10.51 0.64 -9.84
N ASN A 406 10.43 -0.34 -10.72
CA ASN A 406 9.18 -0.99 -11.11
C ASN A 406 8.80 -2.20 -10.23
N MET A 407 9.22 -2.18 -8.95
CA MET A 407 8.84 -3.13 -7.90
C MET A 407 9.32 -4.58 -8.07
N ARG A 408 10.22 -4.87 -9.02
CA ARG A 408 10.75 -6.24 -9.19
C ARG A 408 11.83 -6.57 -8.17
N TRP A 409 11.73 -7.73 -7.56
CA TRP A 409 12.78 -8.29 -6.74
C TRP A 409 13.97 -8.71 -7.61
N VAL A 410 15.15 -8.25 -7.26
CA VAL A 410 16.41 -8.67 -7.85
C VAL A 410 17.25 -9.37 -6.79
N ASN A 411 17.72 -10.59 -7.10
CA ASN A 411 18.69 -11.32 -6.28
C ASN A 411 20.05 -11.27 -6.94
N PHE A 412 21.09 -10.89 -6.20
CA PHE A 412 22.45 -10.77 -6.71
C PHE A 412 23.48 -10.95 -5.59
N ASP A 413 24.71 -11.32 -5.98
CA ASP A 413 25.82 -11.52 -5.05
C ASP A 413 26.32 -10.17 -4.55
N ALA A 414 26.24 -9.95 -3.26
CA ALA A 414 26.79 -8.79 -2.56
C ALA A 414 26.90 -9.05 -1.05
N PRO A 415 27.79 -8.35 -0.34
CA PRO A 415 27.88 -8.46 1.12
C PRO A 415 26.63 -7.85 1.78
N THR A 416 26.27 -8.38 2.94
CA THR A 416 25.10 -7.90 3.71
C THR A 416 25.25 -6.46 4.23
N SER A 417 26.45 -5.93 4.26
CA SER A 417 26.71 -4.50 4.55
C SER A 417 26.10 -3.54 3.52
N ARG A 418 25.68 -4.05 2.35
CA ARG A 418 24.93 -3.28 1.34
C ARG A 418 23.44 -3.12 1.64
N ILE A 419 22.90 -3.83 2.63
CA ILE A 419 21.52 -3.65 3.03
C ILE A 419 21.33 -2.21 3.51
N GLY A 420 20.29 -1.55 2.99
CA GLY A 420 20.02 -0.14 3.21
C GLY A 420 20.66 0.82 2.20
N GLN A 421 21.40 0.31 1.21
CA GLN A 421 22.04 1.13 0.18
C GLN A 421 21.44 0.86 -1.19
N PHE A 422 21.51 1.84 -2.07
CA PHE A 422 21.27 1.64 -3.50
C PHE A 422 22.49 1.01 -4.15
N ALA A 423 22.23 0.12 -5.11
CA ALA A 423 23.26 -0.50 -5.95
C ALA A 423 22.81 -0.51 -7.41
N ASP A 424 23.74 -0.26 -8.31
CA ASP A 424 23.53 -0.44 -9.74
C ASP A 424 23.79 -1.90 -10.11
N VAL A 425 22.77 -2.56 -10.67
CA VAL A 425 22.76 -3.99 -10.93
C VAL A 425 22.40 -4.24 -12.38
N VAL A 426 23.30 -4.88 -13.14
CA VAL A 426 22.98 -5.40 -14.48
C VAL A 426 22.09 -6.62 -14.31
N ILE A 427 20.93 -6.60 -14.91
CA ILE A 427 20.01 -7.73 -14.91
C ILE A 427 20.55 -8.81 -15.86
N THR A 428 20.66 -10.04 -15.39
CA THR A 428 21.22 -11.15 -16.17
C THR A 428 20.19 -12.20 -16.54
N GLU A 429 19.06 -12.25 -15.84
CA GLU A 429 18.02 -13.24 -16.09
C GLU A 429 16.66 -12.75 -15.55
N ALA A 430 15.61 -12.95 -16.35
CA ALA A 430 14.23 -12.77 -15.93
C ALA A 430 13.64 -14.13 -15.48
N LEU A 431 13.14 -14.16 -14.24
CA LEU A 431 12.45 -15.32 -13.65
C LEU A 431 10.96 -15.02 -13.46
N PRO A 432 10.09 -15.99 -13.27
CA PRO A 432 8.65 -15.77 -13.18
C PRO A 432 8.22 -14.72 -12.12
N ASN A 433 8.94 -14.65 -10.99
CA ASN A 433 8.57 -13.75 -9.86
C ASN A 433 9.75 -12.89 -9.36
N SER A 434 10.87 -12.87 -10.05
CA SER A 434 12.04 -12.10 -9.66
C SER A 434 13.02 -11.99 -10.81
N LEU A 435 14.01 -11.12 -10.66
CA LEU A 435 15.15 -11.00 -11.56
C LEU A 435 16.40 -11.55 -10.87
N ARG A 436 17.39 -11.94 -11.65
CA ARG A 436 18.76 -12.09 -11.22
C ARG A 436 19.59 -10.98 -11.80
N GLY A 437 20.64 -10.60 -11.08
CA GLY A 437 21.56 -9.59 -11.55
C GLY A 437 22.96 -9.77 -11.03
N ARG A 438 23.83 -8.93 -11.53
CA ARG A 438 25.21 -8.80 -11.11
C ARG A 438 25.48 -7.32 -10.79
N MET A 439 25.96 -7.06 -9.58
CA MET A 439 26.32 -5.71 -9.17
C MET A 439 27.37 -5.13 -10.10
N CYS A 440 27.18 -3.90 -10.55
CA CYS A 440 28.21 -3.16 -11.26
C CYS A 440 29.43 -3.00 -10.34
N ARG A 441 30.63 -3.13 -10.88
CA ARG A 441 31.83 -2.77 -10.14
C ARG A 441 31.79 -1.25 -9.94
N GLU A 442 31.89 -0.81 -8.69
CA GLU A 442 32.16 0.61 -8.45
C GLU A 442 33.47 0.95 -9.18
N PRO A 443 33.56 2.11 -9.86
CA PRO A 443 34.82 2.61 -10.29
C PRO A 443 35.69 2.65 -9.03
N ALA A 444 36.84 1.97 -9.04
CA ALA A 444 37.83 2.09 -7.98
C ALA A 444 38.00 3.59 -7.72
N GLU A 445 37.92 3.99 -6.44
CA GLU A 445 38.01 5.37 -6.00
C GLU A 445 39.03 6.14 -6.84
N VAL A 446 38.54 6.98 -7.73
CA VAL A 446 39.31 8.12 -8.19
C VAL A 446 39.21 9.11 -7.03
N ALA A 447 40.17 8.95 -6.09
CA ALA A 447 40.46 9.97 -5.11
C ALA A 447 40.67 11.29 -5.87
N ALA A 448 39.81 12.22 -5.62
CA ALA A 448 39.97 13.66 -5.69
C ALA A 448 38.73 14.35 -6.31
N GLY A 449 38.05 15.08 -5.47
CA GLY A 449 37.44 16.35 -5.85
C GLY A 449 36.35 16.28 -6.90
N ARG A 450 35.12 16.00 -6.48
CA ARG A 450 33.92 16.60 -7.07
C ARG A 450 33.04 17.19 -5.99
N ASP A 451 33.33 18.46 -5.70
CA ASP A 451 32.26 19.41 -5.37
C ASP A 451 31.22 19.35 -6.49
N ALA A 452 30.09 18.81 -6.19
CA ALA A 452 28.89 18.94 -6.98
C ALA A 452 27.71 18.98 -6.02
N GLY A 453 27.70 20.02 -5.20
CA GLY A 453 26.51 20.51 -4.57
C GLY A 453 25.58 21.09 -5.64
N ALA A 454 24.87 20.25 -6.38
CA ALA A 454 23.64 20.67 -6.99
C ALA A 454 22.59 20.65 -5.87
N THR A 455 22.59 21.70 -5.05
CA THR A 455 21.50 21.99 -4.13
C THR A 455 20.28 22.26 -4.97
N TRP A 456 19.37 21.31 -4.97
CA TRP A 456 18.04 21.49 -5.49
C TRP A 456 17.33 22.46 -4.54
N SER A 457 17.10 23.71 -4.96
CA SER A 457 16.40 24.68 -4.13
C SER A 457 14.89 24.60 -4.42
N VAL A 458 14.11 24.54 -3.38
CA VAL A 458 12.64 24.54 -3.40
C VAL A 458 12.08 25.73 -4.20
N ASP A 459 12.82 26.84 -4.26
CA ASP A 459 12.44 28.06 -4.98
C ASP A 459 12.31 27.90 -6.50
N ARG A 460 12.84 26.82 -7.10
CA ARG A 460 12.71 26.56 -8.53
C ARG A 460 11.55 25.63 -8.89
N ALA A 461 10.95 24.94 -7.93
CA ALA A 461 9.96 23.90 -8.17
C ALA A 461 8.51 24.35 -7.99
N LEU A 462 8.26 25.51 -7.41
CA LEU A 462 6.91 26.01 -7.26
C LEU A 462 6.44 26.72 -8.54
N PRO A 463 5.36 26.28 -9.20
CA PRO A 463 4.79 27.02 -10.31
C PRO A 463 4.30 28.37 -9.80
N LYS A 464 4.76 29.45 -10.42
CA LYS A 464 4.24 30.79 -10.14
C LYS A 464 2.75 30.79 -10.44
N GLN A 465 1.92 30.85 -9.41
CA GLN A 465 0.49 31.03 -9.58
C GLN A 465 0.27 32.40 -10.22
N HIS A 466 -0.26 32.42 -11.44
CA HIS A 466 -0.81 33.62 -12.05
C HIS A 466 -2.07 34.01 -11.27
N VAL A 467 -1.91 34.94 -10.36
CA VAL A 467 -3.04 35.68 -9.80
C VAL A 467 -3.52 36.63 -10.91
N SER A 468 -4.54 36.25 -11.63
CA SER A 468 -5.34 37.19 -12.42
C SER A 468 -6.22 37.99 -11.47
N ARG A 469 -6.05 39.30 -11.54
CA ARG A 469 -6.93 40.27 -10.89
C ARG A 469 -8.32 40.24 -11.50
#